data_96b4f7b40d2aaa665c533de25c8aa5bb
#
_entry.id   96b4f7b40d2aaa665c533de25c8aa5bb
#
_cell.length_a   1.000
_cell.length_b   1.000
_cell.length_c   1.000
_cell.angle_alpha   90.00
_cell.angle_beta   90.00
_cell.angle_gamma   90.00
#
_symmetry.space_group_name_H-M   'P 1'
#
loop_
_entity.id
_entity.type
_entity.pdbx_description
1 polymer ?
#
loop_
_entity_poly.entity_id
_entity_poly.type
_entity_poly.pdbx_seq_one_letter_code
_entity_poly.pdbx_strand_id
1 'polypeptide(L)'
;TACRRQRQMCIRDRVSIASKFLVKKQLTEHGLKPTDFKLSSKVLKDIISDYTRESGVRNLEKQIAKLIRNRAKNIVSNSKLNNSKDQNFLKDVLGPKKFFRDKYESNNVAGIVTGLAWTSVGGEILFIESSISEGKGNLSITGNLGKIMKESAIIALEFIKSNQKELGIEKDLDFSKYNIHIHVPEGATPKDGP
;
A
#
# COMPACT_ATOMS: atom_id res chain seq x y z
N THR A 1 -31.14 -8.35 5.68
CA THR A 1 -30.25 -7.35 6.35
C THR A 1 -29.14 -7.01 5.39
N ALA A 2 -29.26 -5.84 4.70
CA ALA A 2 -28.24 -5.33 3.82
C ALA A 2 -26.96 -5.11 4.63
N CYS A 3 -25.96 -5.96 4.42
CA CYS A 3 -24.63 -5.77 4.93
C CYS A 3 -24.11 -4.44 4.35
N ARG A 4 -24.08 -3.38 5.15
CA ARG A 4 -23.43 -2.13 4.78
C ARG A 4 -21.97 -2.49 4.53
N ARG A 5 -21.61 -2.66 3.26
CA ARG A 5 -20.20 -2.66 2.86
C ARG A 5 -19.63 -1.36 3.38
N GLN A 6 -18.79 -1.43 4.40
CA GLN A 6 -18.05 -0.26 4.88
C GLN A 6 -17.28 0.27 3.67
N ARG A 7 -17.74 1.40 3.12
CA ARG A 7 -16.99 2.08 2.07
C ARG A 7 -15.64 2.43 2.64
N GLN A 8 -14.63 1.88 2.04
CA GLN A 8 -13.25 2.22 2.36
C GLN A 8 -13.06 3.72 2.18
N MET A 9 -12.56 4.36 3.22
CA MET A 9 -12.37 5.81 3.23
C MET A 9 -11.10 6.15 2.44
N CYS A 10 -11.23 6.92 1.38
CA CYS A 10 -10.08 7.32 0.57
C CYS A 10 -9.15 8.28 1.34
N ILE A 11 -7.90 8.37 0.91
CA ILE A 11 -6.89 9.25 1.55
C ILE A 11 -7.38 10.69 1.60
N ARG A 12 -8.03 11.18 0.54
CA ARG A 12 -8.56 12.54 0.46
C ARG A 12 -9.62 12.80 1.53
N ASP A 13 -10.52 11.85 1.74
CA ASP A 13 -11.57 11.98 2.77
C ASP A 13 -10.96 11.94 4.17
N ARG A 14 -9.97 11.08 4.40
CA ARG A 14 -9.23 11.02 5.67
C ARG A 14 -8.48 12.32 5.95
N VAL A 15 -7.86 12.95 4.95
CA VAL A 15 -7.23 14.28 5.07
C VAL A 15 -8.29 15.34 5.41
N SER A 16 -9.45 15.31 4.76
CA SER A 16 -10.54 16.24 5.02
C SER A 16 -11.07 16.12 6.46
N ILE A 17 -11.30 14.89 6.93
CA ILE A 17 -11.72 14.63 8.31
C ILE A 17 -10.65 15.08 9.30
N ALA A 18 -9.38 14.75 9.04
CA ALA A 18 -8.29 15.14 9.90
C ALA A 18 -8.17 16.65 10.04
N SER A 19 -8.21 17.39 8.92
CA SER A 19 -8.07 18.86 8.94
C SER A 19 -9.26 19.58 9.58
N LYS A 20 -10.49 19.11 9.29
CA LYS A 20 -11.72 19.76 9.78
C LYS A 20 -12.03 19.43 11.23
N PHE A 21 -11.75 18.21 11.68
CA PHE A 21 -12.24 17.72 12.96
C PHE A 21 -11.10 17.24 13.89
N LEU A 22 -10.25 16.29 13.46
CA LEU A 22 -9.33 15.63 14.38
C LEU A 22 -8.25 16.57 14.91
N VAL A 23 -7.67 17.40 14.06
CA VAL A 23 -6.65 18.38 14.50
C VAL A 23 -7.24 19.35 15.50
N LYS A 24 -8.43 19.90 15.24
CA LYS A 24 -9.11 20.82 16.16
C LYS A 24 -9.42 20.16 17.50
N LYS A 25 -10.00 18.96 17.45
CA LYS A 25 -10.32 18.18 18.65
C LYS A 25 -9.07 17.97 19.52
N GLN A 26 -8.00 17.48 18.90
CA GLN A 26 -6.76 17.17 19.61
C GLN A 26 -6.06 18.43 20.15
N LEU A 27 -6.12 19.56 19.47
CA LEU A 27 -5.61 20.83 19.99
C LEU A 27 -6.36 21.24 21.26
N THR A 28 -7.69 21.18 21.24
CA THR A 28 -8.52 21.54 22.42
C THR A 28 -8.25 20.59 23.59
N GLU A 29 -8.17 19.27 23.37
CA GLU A 29 -7.89 18.26 24.38
C GLU A 29 -6.51 18.46 25.06
N HIS A 30 -5.55 19.06 24.36
CA HIS A 30 -4.21 19.34 24.86
C HIS A 30 -3.98 20.82 25.25
N GLY A 31 -5.04 21.61 25.34
CA GLY A 31 -4.96 23.00 25.80
C GLY A 31 -4.26 23.96 24.83
N LEU A 32 -4.14 23.61 23.55
CA LEU A 32 -3.51 24.44 22.53
C LEU A 32 -4.54 25.20 21.69
N LYS A 33 -4.15 26.42 21.27
CA LYS A 33 -4.94 27.23 20.34
C LYS A 33 -4.65 26.79 18.88
N PRO A 34 -5.58 27.00 17.94
CA PRO A 34 -5.36 26.72 16.51
C PRO A 34 -4.19 27.51 15.89
N THR A 35 -3.75 28.58 16.54
CA THR A 35 -2.58 29.39 16.15
C THR A 35 -1.25 28.72 16.51
N ASP A 36 -1.23 27.88 17.57
CA ASP A 36 -0.02 27.35 18.18
C ASP A 36 0.57 26.20 17.34
N PHE A 37 -0.30 25.52 16.59
CA PHE A 37 0.13 24.39 15.74
C PHE A 37 -0.81 24.18 14.56
N LYS A 38 -0.23 24.07 13.36
CA LYS A 38 -0.95 23.82 12.10
C LYS A 38 -0.31 22.67 11.35
N LEU A 39 -1.13 21.73 10.89
CA LEU A 39 -0.72 20.64 10.00
C LEU A 39 -1.22 20.94 8.58
N SER A 40 -0.29 20.97 7.62
CA SER A 40 -0.66 21.15 6.22
C SER A 40 -1.29 19.86 5.65
N SER A 41 -2.08 20.01 4.58
CA SER A 41 -2.65 18.84 3.89
C SER A 41 -1.59 17.87 3.38
N LYS A 42 -0.38 18.36 3.04
CA LYS A 42 0.75 17.54 2.65
C LYS A 42 1.21 16.67 3.81
N VAL A 43 1.45 17.27 4.98
CA VAL A 43 1.86 16.55 6.19
C VAL A 43 0.81 15.54 6.63
N LEU A 44 -0.48 15.87 6.54
CA LEU A 44 -1.56 14.91 6.82
C LEU A 44 -1.56 13.73 5.84
N LYS A 45 -1.28 13.97 4.56
CA LYS A 45 -1.11 12.88 3.58
C LYS A 45 0.07 11.99 3.93
N ASP A 46 1.22 12.58 4.29
CA ASP A 46 2.42 11.84 4.69
C ASP A 46 2.16 10.99 5.95
N ILE A 47 1.42 11.53 6.93
CA ILE A 47 1.02 10.74 8.12
C ILE A 47 0.12 9.56 7.73
N ILE A 48 -0.83 9.78 6.83
CA ILE A 48 -1.76 8.74 6.38
C ILE A 48 -1.02 7.65 5.62
N SER A 49 -0.11 8.01 4.71
CA SER A 49 0.61 7.04 3.86
C SER A 49 1.71 6.29 4.60
N ASP A 50 2.47 6.99 5.44
CA ASP A 50 3.72 6.47 5.97
C ASP A 50 3.59 5.92 7.40
N TYR A 51 2.55 6.34 8.15
CA TYR A 51 2.40 5.99 9.57
C TYR A 51 1.08 5.32 9.93
N THR A 52 0.12 5.23 8.98
CA THR A 52 -1.17 4.58 9.25
C THR A 52 -1.56 3.59 8.15
N ARG A 53 -2.04 2.40 8.58
CA ARG A 53 -2.60 1.38 7.69
C ARG A 53 -3.92 0.92 8.31
N GLU A 54 -5.01 1.59 7.95
CA GLU A 54 -6.35 1.36 8.50
C GLU A 54 -7.44 1.81 7.52
N SER A 55 -8.62 1.24 7.62
CA SER A 55 -9.80 1.65 6.84
C SER A 55 -10.49 2.90 7.37
N GLY A 56 -10.25 3.27 8.63
CA GLY A 56 -10.82 4.42 9.34
C GLY A 56 -9.81 5.53 9.62
N VAL A 57 -10.00 6.20 10.76
CA VAL A 57 -9.19 7.36 11.19
C VAL A 57 -8.69 7.26 12.64
N ARG A 58 -8.90 6.13 13.32
CA ARG A 58 -8.50 5.98 14.74
C ARG A 58 -7.00 6.05 14.96
N ASN A 59 -6.23 5.38 14.13
CA ASN A 59 -4.77 5.41 14.23
C ASN A 59 -4.23 6.76 13.77
N LEU A 60 -4.84 7.36 12.74
CA LEU A 60 -4.54 8.72 12.29
C LEU A 60 -4.71 9.72 13.44
N GLU A 61 -5.82 9.64 14.18
CA GLU A 61 -6.06 10.49 15.36
C GLU A 61 -4.97 10.31 16.42
N LYS A 62 -4.56 9.06 16.70
CA LYS A 62 -3.47 8.76 17.64
C LYS A 62 -2.13 9.38 17.20
N GLN A 63 -1.81 9.34 15.90
CA GLN A 63 -0.58 9.97 15.40
C GLN A 63 -0.66 11.50 15.51
N ILE A 64 -1.80 12.11 15.17
CA ILE A 64 -2.03 13.54 15.33
C ILE A 64 -1.89 13.94 16.81
N ALA A 65 -2.48 13.17 17.72
CA ALA A 65 -2.36 13.42 19.16
C ALA A 65 -0.91 13.37 19.65
N LYS A 66 -0.06 12.46 19.12
CA LYS A 66 1.38 12.43 19.46
C LYS A 66 2.10 13.70 19.04
N LEU A 67 1.82 14.19 17.83
CA LEU A 67 2.42 15.43 17.31
C LEU A 67 2.01 16.64 18.16
N ILE A 68 0.74 16.73 18.51
CA ILE A 68 0.19 17.82 19.30
C ILE A 68 0.73 17.79 20.73
N ARG A 69 0.86 16.60 21.36
CA ARG A 69 1.50 16.47 22.69
C ARG A 69 2.96 16.88 22.67
N ASN A 70 3.70 16.49 21.63
CA ASN A 70 5.09 16.93 21.48
C ASN A 70 5.15 18.46 21.37
N ARG A 71 4.23 19.06 20.62
CA ARG A 71 4.14 20.51 20.53
C ARG A 71 3.83 21.18 21.87
N ALA A 72 2.86 20.67 22.62
CA ALA A 72 2.52 21.17 23.94
C ALA A 72 3.72 21.11 24.89
N LYS A 73 4.43 19.97 24.90
CA LYS A 73 5.69 19.82 25.67
C LYS A 73 6.71 20.89 25.32
N ASN A 74 6.95 21.12 24.01
CA ASN A 74 7.95 22.09 23.55
C ASN A 74 7.58 23.55 23.92
N ILE A 75 6.30 23.89 23.95
CA ILE A 75 5.83 25.22 24.40
C ILE A 75 6.12 25.39 25.90
N VAL A 76 5.78 24.39 26.71
CA VAL A 76 5.98 24.46 28.16
C VAL A 76 7.48 24.49 28.53
N SER A 77 8.32 23.73 27.80
CA SER A 77 9.77 23.68 28.05
C SER A 77 10.56 24.80 27.40
N ASN A 78 9.94 25.76 26.74
CA ASN A 78 10.60 26.84 25.97
C ASN A 78 11.67 26.31 24.98
N SER A 79 11.49 25.09 24.49
CA SER A 79 12.43 24.46 23.56
C SER A 79 12.27 25.04 22.15
N LYS A 80 13.38 25.09 21.39
CA LYS A 80 13.36 25.54 19.99
C LYS A 80 12.32 24.74 19.18
N LEU A 81 11.46 25.47 18.51
CA LEU A 81 10.36 24.95 17.73
C LEU A 81 10.88 24.33 16.43
N ASN A 82 10.87 23.00 16.34
CA ASN A 82 11.00 22.36 15.04
C ASN A 82 9.78 22.71 14.18
N ASN A 83 10.01 23.24 12.98
CA ASN A 83 8.94 23.64 12.08
C ASN A 83 8.07 22.42 11.74
N SER A 84 6.77 22.51 12.00
CA SER A 84 5.77 21.48 11.68
C SER A 84 5.63 21.19 10.17
N LYS A 85 6.41 21.86 9.32
CA LYS A 85 6.41 21.72 7.87
C LYS A 85 7.44 20.71 7.36
N ASP A 86 8.38 20.27 8.20
CA ASP A 86 9.48 19.40 7.79
C ASP A 86 9.13 17.93 7.95
N GLN A 87 9.50 17.12 6.94
CA GLN A 87 9.43 15.66 7.04
C GLN A 87 10.29 15.12 8.19
N ASN A 88 11.37 15.81 8.53
CA ASN A 88 12.21 15.49 9.70
C ASN A 88 11.42 15.56 11.00
N PHE A 89 10.51 16.55 11.17
CA PHE A 89 9.64 16.65 12.32
C PHE A 89 8.77 15.39 12.53
N LEU A 90 8.21 14.82 11.45
CA LEU A 90 7.45 13.57 11.55
C LEU A 90 8.31 12.41 12.03
N LYS A 91 9.52 12.30 11.49
CA LYS A 91 10.48 11.25 11.89
C LYS A 91 10.91 11.38 13.34
N ASP A 92 11.17 12.61 13.81
CA ASP A 92 11.60 12.88 15.19
C ASP A 92 10.51 12.53 16.21
N VAL A 93 9.23 12.76 15.89
CA VAL A 93 8.12 12.57 16.83
C VAL A 93 7.47 11.20 16.69
N LEU A 94 7.27 10.72 15.45
CA LEU A 94 6.57 9.48 15.17
C LEU A 94 7.51 8.27 14.97
N GLY A 95 8.82 8.55 14.81
CA GLY A 95 9.83 7.55 14.49
C GLY A 95 10.01 7.35 12.98
N PRO A 96 10.73 6.31 12.56
CA PRO A 96 10.89 5.98 11.15
C PRO A 96 9.54 5.66 10.50
N LYS A 97 9.47 5.83 9.18
CA LYS A 97 8.28 5.45 8.41
C LYS A 97 7.97 3.98 8.67
N LYS A 98 6.69 3.70 8.94
CA LYS A 98 6.22 2.34 9.24
C LYS A 98 5.78 1.58 8.00
N PHE A 99 5.32 2.32 6.99
CA PHE A 99 4.79 1.76 5.77
C PHE A 99 5.50 2.42 4.60
N PHE A 100 6.00 1.59 3.71
CA PHE A 100 6.52 1.99 2.42
C PHE A 100 5.47 1.60 1.39
N ARG A 101 5.22 2.48 0.42
CA ARG A 101 4.44 2.12 -0.75
C ARG A 101 5.42 1.87 -1.88
N ASP A 102 5.30 0.71 -2.48
CA ASP A 102 6.01 0.43 -3.70
C ASP A 102 5.54 1.42 -4.76
N LYS A 103 6.51 2.07 -5.37
CA LYS A 103 6.25 2.93 -6.51
C LYS A 103 6.26 2.07 -7.75
N TYR A 104 5.33 2.38 -8.65
CA TYR A 104 5.39 1.81 -9.98
C TYR A 104 6.75 2.20 -10.61
N GLU A 105 7.62 1.23 -10.75
CA GLU A 105 8.78 1.29 -11.60
C GLU A 105 8.39 0.61 -12.90
N SER A 106 8.72 1.23 -14.03
CA SER A 106 8.23 0.79 -15.35
C SER A 106 8.44 -0.71 -15.58
N ASN A 107 7.49 -1.37 -16.25
CA ASN A 107 7.56 -2.79 -16.65
C ASN A 107 8.60 -3.03 -17.77
N ASN A 108 9.83 -2.53 -17.61
CA ASN A 108 10.87 -2.64 -18.64
C ASN A 108 11.66 -3.95 -18.56
N VAL A 109 11.32 -4.80 -17.61
CA VAL A 109 11.98 -6.09 -17.43
C VAL A 109 11.03 -7.19 -17.88
N ALA A 110 11.47 -7.98 -18.86
CA ALA A 110 10.70 -9.15 -19.31
C ALA A 110 10.48 -10.13 -18.15
N GLY A 111 9.27 -10.66 -18.06
CA GLY A 111 8.89 -11.57 -16.97
C GLY A 111 8.37 -10.90 -15.71
N ILE A 112 8.37 -9.58 -15.63
CA ILE A 112 7.78 -8.85 -14.49
C ILE A 112 6.60 -8.01 -14.95
N VAL A 113 5.44 -8.24 -14.34
CA VAL A 113 4.20 -7.49 -14.63
C VAL A 113 3.66 -6.91 -13.35
N THR A 114 3.25 -5.64 -13.42
CA THR A 114 2.59 -4.97 -12.31
C THR A 114 1.10 -5.29 -12.30
N GLY A 115 0.66 -5.96 -11.25
CA GLY A 115 -0.74 -6.16 -10.93
C GLY A 115 -1.25 -5.12 -9.95
N LEU A 116 -2.56 -4.98 -9.87
CA LEU A 116 -3.24 -4.13 -8.89
C LEU A 116 -4.04 -5.01 -7.93
N ALA A 117 -3.79 -4.84 -6.65
CA ALA A 117 -4.53 -5.52 -5.60
C ALA A 117 -5.42 -4.54 -4.84
N TRP A 118 -6.59 -5.03 -4.43
CA TRP A 118 -7.48 -4.32 -3.53
C TRP A 118 -7.36 -4.90 -2.12
N THR A 119 -7.05 -4.05 -1.15
CA THR A 119 -6.96 -4.42 0.25
C THR A 119 -7.96 -3.64 1.10
N SER A 120 -8.22 -4.09 2.33
CA SER A 120 -9.09 -3.36 3.28
C SER A 120 -8.60 -1.94 3.60
N VAL A 121 -7.36 -1.62 3.24
CA VAL A 121 -6.71 -0.34 3.53
C VAL A 121 -6.35 0.48 2.29
N GLY A 122 -6.67 -0.02 1.09
CA GLY A 122 -6.45 0.70 -0.18
C GLY A 122 -6.01 -0.23 -1.31
N GLY A 123 -5.79 0.37 -2.48
CA GLY A 123 -5.13 -0.29 -3.58
C GLY A 123 -3.64 -0.43 -3.28
N GLU A 124 -3.08 -1.58 -3.62
CA GLU A 124 -1.65 -1.88 -3.54
C GLU A 124 -1.15 -2.39 -4.90
N ILE A 125 0.12 -2.19 -5.14
CA ILE A 125 0.80 -2.72 -6.32
C ILE A 125 1.31 -4.11 -5.96
N LEU A 126 1.10 -5.06 -6.86
CA LEU A 126 1.68 -6.40 -6.81
C LEU A 126 2.63 -6.56 -7.97
N PHE A 127 3.80 -7.10 -7.74
CA PHE A 127 4.65 -7.57 -8.80
C PHE A 127 4.37 -9.05 -9.04
N ILE A 128 4.14 -9.41 -10.29
CA ILE A 128 3.98 -10.79 -10.72
C ILE A 128 5.21 -11.11 -11.55
N GLU A 129 6.05 -11.97 -11.02
CA GLU A 129 7.29 -12.39 -11.65
C GLU A 129 7.07 -13.73 -12.33
N SER A 130 7.47 -13.86 -13.57
CA SER A 130 7.41 -15.11 -14.31
C SER A 130 8.76 -15.44 -14.92
N SER A 131 9.13 -16.69 -14.84
CA SER A 131 10.35 -17.21 -15.43
C SER A 131 10.06 -18.52 -16.17
N ILE A 132 10.84 -18.75 -17.21
CA ILE A 132 10.79 -19.95 -18.03
C ILE A 132 12.15 -20.63 -18.00
N SER A 133 12.16 -21.95 -17.88
CA SER A 133 13.38 -22.76 -17.90
C SER A 133 13.12 -24.06 -18.67
N GLU A 134 14.15 -24.66 -19.22
CA GLU A 134 14.03 -25.99 -19.82
C GLU A 134 13.50 -27.02 -18.81
N GLY A 135 12.58 -27.86 -19.23
CA GLY A 135 11.94 -28.83 -18.34
C GLY A 135 10.91 -29.72 -18.97
N LYS A 136 9.88 -30.08 -18.23
CA LYS A 136 8.85 -31.09 -18.64
C LYS A 136 7.43 -30.50 -18.65
N GLY A 137 7.27 -29.21 -18.90
CA GLY A 137 5.96 -28.55 -18.97
C GLY A 137 5.31 -28.26 -17.61
N ASN A 138 6.07 -28.24 -16.51
CA ASN A 138 5.50 -28.04 -15.19
C ASN A 138 5.24 -26.55 -14.92
N LEU A 139 4.09 -26.25 -14.31
CA LEU A 139 3.79 -24.95 -13.75
C LEU A 139 4.01 -24.99 -12.23
N SER A 140 4.88 -24.11 -11.74
CA SER A 140 5.07 -23.88 -10.31
C SER A 140 4.63 -22.48 -9.92
N ILE A 141 3.92 -22.35 -8.79
CA ILE A 141 3.36 -21.08 -8.33
C ILE A 141 3.75 -20.88 -6.87
N THR A 142 4.37 -19.74 -6.57
CA THR A 142 4.81 -19.38 -5.21
C THR A 142 4.35 -17.97 -4.82
N GLY A 143 4.36 -17.64 -3.51
CA GLY A 143 3.96 -16.32 -3.01
C GLY A 143 2.72 -16.33 -2.13
N ASN A 144 2.36 -17.48 -1.53
CA ASN A 144 1.20 -17.63 -0.64
C ASN A 144 -0.13 -17.23 -1.29
N LEU A 145 -0.35 -17.78 -2.50
CA LEU A 145 -1.55 -17.52 -3.29
C LEU A 145 -2.68 -18.46 -2.88
N GLY A 146 -3.88 -17.93 -2.78
CA GLY A 146 -5.11 -18.68 -2.57
C GLY A 146 -5.54 -19.46 -3.80
N LYS A 147 -6.63 -20.19 -3.68
CA LYS A 147 -7.13 -21.08 -4.73
C LYS A 147 -7.50 -20.33 -6.01
N ILE A 148 -8.17 -19.17 -5.89
CA ILE A 148 -8.64 -18.38 -7.03
C ILE A 148 -7.45 -17.85 -7.85
N MET A 149 -6.43 -17.30 -7.20
CA MET A 149 -5.24 -16.81 -7.90
C MET A 149 -4.45 -17.94 -8.56
N LYS A 150 -4.37 -19.12 -7.94
CA LYS A 150 -3.74 -20.30 -8.57
C LYS A 150 -4.50 -20.75 -9.82
N GLU A 151 -5.82 -20.79 -9.75
CA GLU A 151 -6.68 -21.12 -10.88
C GLU A 151 -6.53 -20.08 -12.00
N SER A 152 -6.50 -18.79 -11.66
CA SER A 152 -6.27 -17.70 -12.62
C SER A 152 -4.93 -17.85 -13.34
N ALA A 153 -3.87 -18.25 -12.64
CA ALA A 153 -2.56 -18.50 -13.27
C ALA A 153 -2.60 -19.69 -14.25
N ILE A 154 -3.32 -20.75 -13.92
CA ILE A 154 -3.52 -21.91 -14.81
C ILE A 154 -4.29 -21.47 -16.06
N ILE A 155 -5.40 -20.75 -15.89
CA ILE A 155 -6.22 -20.25 -17.00
C ILE A 155 -5.38 -19.35 -17.91
N ALA A 156 -4.60 -18.43 -17.35
CA ALA A 156 -3.73 -17.55 -18.12
C ALA A 156 -2.71 -18.32 -18.96
N LEU A 157 -2.10 -19.36 -18.39
CA LEU A 157 -1.16 -20.21 -19.14
C LEU A 157 -1.84 -20.97 -20.27
N GLU A 158 -2.99 -21.57 -20.01
CA GLU A 158 -3.74 -22.29 -21.05
C GLU A 158 -4.23 -21.34 -22.16
N PHE A 159 -4.63 -20.11 -21.80
CA PHE A 159 -4.94 -19.08 -22.79
C PHE A 159 -3.73 -18.75 -23.69
N ILE A 160 -2.54 -18.57 -23.10
CA ILE A 160 -1.31 -18.32 -23.86
C ILE A 160 -0.99 -19.48 -24.80
N LYS A 161 -1.07 -20.71 -24.33
CA LYS A 161 -0.83 -21.91 -25.14
C LYS A 161 -1.79 -22.02 -26.32
N SER A 162 -3.05 -21.66 -26.11
CA SER A 162 -4.10 -21.74 -27.13
C SER A 162 -4.03 -20.63 -28.17
N ASN A 163 -3.49 -19.46 -27.82
CA ASN A 163 -3.51 -18.25 -28.64
C ASN A 163 -2.12 -17.75 -29.03
N GLN A 164 -1.12 -18.64 -29.12
CA GLN A 164 0.27 -18.27 -29.40
C GLN A 164 0.43 -17.39 -30.65
N LYS A 165 -0.29 -17.71 -31.72
CA LYS A 165 -0.22 -16.97 -33.00
C LYS A 165 -0.73 -15.53 -32.85
N GLU A 166 -1.83 -15.35 -32.13
CA GLU A 166 -2.45 -14.02 -31.91
C GLU A 166 -1.58 -13.15 -30.98
N LEU A 167 -0.89 -13.79 -30.03
CA LEU A 167 0.01 -13.14 -29.10
C LEU A 167 1.39 -12.85 -29.67
N GLY A 168 1.66 -13.23 -30.94
CA GLY A 168 2.95 -13.00 -31.58
C GLY A 168 4.09 -13.82 -30.99
N ILE A 169 3.77 -14.92 -30.30
CA ILE A 169 4.77 -15.85 -29.79
C ILE A 169 5.31 -16.62 -31.00
N GLU A 170 6.65 -16.70 -31.08
CA GLU A 170 7.34 -17.38 -32.18
C GLU A 170 6.75 -18.77 -32.42
N LYS A 171 6.60 -19.10 -33.69
CA LYS A 171 6.02 -20.38 -34.13
C LYS A 171 6.72 -21.51 -33.42
N ASP A 172 5.89 -22.32 -32.72
CA ASP A 172 6.26 -23.61 -32.16
C ASP A 172 7.03 -23.57 -30.82
N LEU A 173 6.77 -22.59 -29.94
CA LEU A 173 7.19 -22.76 -28.57
C LEU A 173 6.46 -23.95 -27.94
N ASP A 174 7.17 -25.07 -27.87
CA ASP A 174 6.64 -26.30 -27.27
C ASP A 174 6.69 -26.20 -25.74
N PHE A 175 5.61 -25.73 -25.15
CA PHE A 175 5.49 -25.57 -23.70
C PHE A 175 5.72 -26.87 -22.91
N SER A 176 5.66 -28.02 -23.56
CA SER A 176 5.99 -29.31 -22.91
C SER A 176 7.47 -29.44 -22.54
N LYS A 177 8.34 -28.65 -23.19
CA LYS A 177 9.80 -28.67 -22.98
C LYS A 177 10.25 -27.58 -21.97
N TYR A 178 9.33 -26.80 -21.43
CA TYR A 178 9.67 -25.69 -20.53
C TYR A 178 8.86 -25.76 -19.25
N ASN A 179 9.53 -25.58 -18.14
CA ASN A 179 8.87 -25.29 -16.87
C ASN A 179 8.61 -23.80 -16.76
N ILE A 180 7.46 -23.43 -16.21
CA ILE A 180 7.07 -22.05 -15.94
C ILE A 180 6.95 -21.87 -14.44
N HIS A 181 7.56 -20.83 -13.92
CA HIS A 181 7.44 -20.45 -12.53
C HIS A 181 6.80 -19.05 -12.44
N ILE A 182 5.75 -18.95 -11.67
CA ILE A 182 5.09 -17.69 -11.33
C ILE A 182 5.31 -17.43 -9.85
N HIS A 183 5.88 -16.26 -9.54
CA HIS A 183 6.12 -15.80 -8.19
C HIS A 183 5.42 -14.48 -7.93
N VAL A 184 4.70 -14.37 -6.80
CA VAL A 184 4.16 -13.11 -6.33
C VAL A 184 4.82 -12.79 -4.99
N PRO A 185 5.73 -11.79 -4.93
CA PRO A 185 6.47 -11.42 -3.73
C PRO A 185 5.58 -11.18 -2.50
N GLU A 186 6.20 -11.04 -1.32
CA GLU A 186 5.54 -10.92 -0.01
C GLU A 186 4.78 -12.17 0.42
N GLY A 187 5.46 -13.32 0.47
CA GLY A 187 4.88 -14.61 0.89
C GLY A 187 4.24 -14.65 2.28
N ALA A 188 4.58 -13.68 3.15
CA ALA A 188 3.96 -13.56 4.47
C ALA A 188 2.50 -13.09 4.43
N THR A 189 2.09 -12.41 3.35
CA THR A 189 0.73 -11.90 3.18
C THR A 189 -0.08 -12.83 2.27
N PRO A 190 -1.17 -13.46 2.76
CA PRO A 190 -2.05 -14.24 1.91
C PRO A 190 -2.66 -13.38 0.81
N LYS A 191 -2.63 -13.87 -0.43
CA LYS A 191 -3.19 -13.20 -1.60
C LYS A 191 -4.19 -14.10 -2.26
N ASP A 192 -5.40 -13.64 -2.41
CA ASP A 192 -6.46 -14.32 -3.14
C ASP A 192 -7.43 -13.29 -3.71
N GLY A 193 -8.11 -13.66 -4.76
CA GLY A 193 -9.12 -12.82 -5.38
C GLY A 193 -9.23 -13.09 -6.88
N PRO A 194 -10.34 -12.59 -7.47
CA PRO A 194 -10.56 -12.69 -8.90
C PRO A 194 -9.61 -11.77 -9.67
#